data_133bb40972f5107ff7f978caa235f55f
#
_entry.id   133bb40972f5107ff7f978caa235f55f
#
_cell.length_a   1.000
_cell.length_b   1.000
_cell.length_c   1.000
_cell.angle_alpha   90.00
_cell.angle_beta   90.00
_cell.angle_gamma   90.00
#
_symmetry.space_group_name_H-M   'P 1'
#
loop_
_entity.id
_entity.type
_entity.pdbx_description
1 polymer ?
#
loop_
_entity_poly.entity_id
_entity_poly.type
_entity_poly.pdbx_seq_one_letter_code
_entity_poly.pdbx_strand_id
1 'polypeptide(L)'
;MLLHSRIEGEGKPLVIIHGFLGMSDNWKTLGTQFANDGFQVHALDLRNHGKSFHSEDFSYEIMVEDVIQYCEFHQLKDITIIGHSMGGKVAMLLATTYPELVSKLIVADIGPKYYAPHHQTILAALNAVDFSKKPSRGEVEEIVSDYIKDFGTRQFLLKNLYWETPEQLAFRFNLKVFNEKIETIGTALPFENVFFKET
;
A
#
# COMPACT_ATOMS: atom_id res chain seq x y z
N MET A 1 16.75 -2.54 1.16
CA MET A 1 16.05 -3.26 0.04
C MET A 1 15.17 -2.24 -0.67
N LEU A 2 15.03 -2.33 -2.02
CA LEU A 2 14.24 -1.36 -2.78
C LEU A 2 12.79 -1.80 -2.90
N LEU A 3 11.85 -0.85 -2.81
CA LEU A 3 10.43 -1.11 -3.07
C LEU A 3 10.20 -1.48 -4.54
N HIS A 4 9.29 -2.42 -4.79
CA HIS A 4 8.79 -2.69 -6.13
C HIS A 4 7.85 -1.56 -6.57
N SER A 5 7.86 -1.25 -7.86
CA SER A 5 6.97 -0.26 -8.46
C SER A 5 6.50 -0.66 -9.85
N ARG A 6 5.39 -0.08 -10.25
CA ARG A 6 5.00 0.07 -11.66
C ARG A 6 5.37 1.48 -12.09
N ILE A 7 6.16 1.58 -13.14
CA ILE A 7 6.54 2.88 -13.71
C ILE A 7 5.88 2.99 -15.09
N GLU A 8 5.16 4.08 -15.33
CA GLU A 8 4.48 4.35 -16.60
C GLU A 8 4.61 5.84 -16.96
N GLY A 9 4.72 6.14 -18.27
CA GLY A 9 4.80 7.51 -18.78
C GLY A 9 6.16 8.18 -18.57
N GLU A 10 6.21 9.43 -18.99
CA GLU A 10 7.36 10.32 -18.88
C GLU A 10 6.90 11.70 -18.43
N GLY A 11 7.77 12.50 -17.81
CA GLY A 11 7.46 13.85 -17.37
C GLY A 11 7.64 14.07 -15.87
N LYS A 12 6.77 14.86 -15.24
CA LYS A 12 6.89 15.17 -13.80
C LYS A 12 6.62 13.92 -12.96
N PRO A 13 7.45 13.66 -11.94
CA PRO A 13 7.29 12.46 -11.12
C PRO A 13 6.00 12.53 -10.27
N LEU A 14 5.20 11.47 -10.36
CA LEU A 14 4.00 11.24 -9.58
C LEU A 14 4.16 9.91 -8.83
N VAL A 15 4.30 9.96 -7.52
CA VAL A 15 4.39 8.77 -6.67
C VAL A 15 3.00 8.44 -6.12
N ILE A 16 2.58 7.18 -6.25
CA ILE A 16 1.28 6.69 -5.75
C ILE A 16 1.53 5.62 -4.70
N ILE A 17 0.93 5.80 -3.52
CA ILE A 17 1.03 4.89 -2.39
C ILE A 17 -0.36 4.32 -2.07
N HIS A 18 -0.48 3.00 -2.15
CA HIS A 18 -1.72 2.26 -1.89
C HIS A 18 -2.10 2.19 -0.41
N GLY A 19 -3.34 1.82 -0.12
CA GLY A 19 -3.84 1.54 1.24
C GLY A 19 -3.46 0.14 1.73
N PHE A 20 -3.83 -0.15 2.98
CA PHE A 20 -3.63 -1.46 3.61
C PHE A 20 -4.17 -2.60 2.76
N LEU A 21 -3.43 -3.69 2.64
CA LEU A 21 -3.70 -4.85 1.78
C LEU A 21 -3.79 -4.53 0.28
N GLY A 22 -3.46 -3.30 -0.12
CA GLY A 22 -3.37 -2.90 -1.51
C GLY A 22 -2.02 -3.23 -2.15
N MET A 23 -1.87 -2.85 -3.41
CA MET A 23 -0.63 -2.95 -4.18
C MET A 23 -0.68 -2.03 -5.41
N SER A 24 0.45 -1.83 -6.07
CA SER A 24 0.61 -1.00 -7.27
C SER A 24 -0.37 -1.37 -8.40
N ASP A 25 -0.70 -2.65 -8.55
CA ASP A 25 -1.66 -3.12 -9.56
C ASP A 25 -3.10 -2.61 -9.34
N ASN A 26 -3.45 -2.13 -8.13
CA ASN A 26 -4.74 -1.49 -7.88
C ASN A 26 -4.84 -0.13 -8.58
N TRP A 27 -3.71 0.50 -8.84
CA TRP A 27 -3.58 1.84 -9.42
C TRP A 27 -3.32 1.83 -10.94
N LYS A 28 -3.29 0.65 -11.57
CA LYS A 28 -2.93 0.50 -12.99
C LYS A 28 -3.74 1.45 -13.90
N THR A 29 -5.07 1.44 -13.78
CA THR A 29 -5.93 2.23 -14.67
C THR A 29 -5.72 3.74 -14.49
N LEU A 30 -5.72 4.22 -13.24
CA LEU A 30 -5.47 5.63 -12.93
C LEU A 30 -4.03 6.02 -13.26
N GLY A 31 -3.05 5.15 -12.99
CA GLY A 31 -1.66 5.38 -13.34
C GLY A 31 -1.48 5.60 -14.84
N THR A 32 -2.12 4.77 -15.68
CA THR A 32 -2.08 4.96 -17.13
C THR A 32 -2.73 6.28 -17.56
N GLN A 33 -3.83 6.70 -16.91
CA GLN A 33 -4.47 8.00 -17.20
C GLN A 33 -3.51 9.15 -16.85
N PHE A 34 -2.92 9.16 -15.66
CA PHE A 34 -1.95 10.19 -15.26
C PHE A 34 -0.70 10.19 -16.16
N ALA A 35 -0.25 9.02 -16.61
CA ALA A 35 0.84 8.92 -17.57
C ALA A 35 0.49 9.59 -18.92
N ASN A 36 -0.73 9.42 -19.40
CA ASN A 36 -1.23 10.10 -20.60
C ASN A 36 -1.36 11.63 -20.40
N ASP A 37 -1.56 12.08 -19.15
CA ASP A 37 -1.61 13.50 -18.77
C ASP A 37 -0.20 14.11 -18.55
N GLY A 38 0.87 13.39 -18.89
CA GLY A 38 2.25 13.89 -18.87
C GLY A 38 2.98 13.74 -17.54
N PHE A 39 2.58 12.75 -16.72
CA PHE A 39 3.32 12.37 -15.54
C PHE A 39 4.17 11.11 -15.77
N GLN A 40 5.35 11.06 -15.12
CA GLN A 40 6.04 9.80 -14.88
C GLN A 40 5.48 9.21 -13.58
N VAL A 41 4.64 8.19 -13.70
CA VAL A 41 3.92 7.58 -12.58
C VAL A 41 4.74 6.46 -11.96
N HIS A 42 4.94 6.51 -10.67
CA HIS A 42 5.58 5.49 -9.84
C HIS A 42 4.56 4.96 -8.83
N ALA A 43 3.79 3.93 -9.19
CA ALA A 43 2.90 3.27 -8.24
C ALA A 43 3.71 2.24 -7.44
N LEU A 44 3.86 2.46 -6.13
CA LEU A 44 4.70 1.66 -5.25
C LEU A 44 3.92 0.50 -4.63
N ASP A 45 4.62 -0.61 -4.39
CA ASP A 45 4.25 -1.60 -3.40
C ASP A 45 5.02 -1.28 -2.12
N LEU A 46 4.34 -0.95 -1.01
CA LEU A 46 4.99 -0.75 0.28
C LEU A 46 5.56 -2.09 0.81
N ARG A 47 6.51 -2.02 1.76
CA ARG A 47 6.98 -3.23 2.47
C ARG A 47 5.80 -4.09 2.94
N ASN A 48 5.97 -5.40 2.94
CA ASN A 48 4.95 -6.38 3.29
C ASN A 48 3.73 -6.44 2.36
N HIS A 49 3.74 -5.73 1.24
CA HIS A 49 2.65 -5.72 0.25
C HIS A 49 3.17 -6.02 -1.16
N GLY A 50 2.27 -6.50 -2.01
CA GLY A 50 2.51 -6.68 -3.44
C GLY A 50 3.74 -7.54 -3.76
N LYS A 51 4.68 -6.99 -4.51
CA LYS A 51 5.94 -7.62 -4.90
C LYS A 51 7.16 -7.07 -4.14
N SER A 52 6.92 -6.16 -3.19
CA SER A 52 7.98 -5.66 -2.33
C SER A 52 8.39 -6.71 -1.30
N PHE A 53 9.55 -6.48 -0.69
CA PHE A 53 10.11 -7.37 0.32
C PHE A 53 9.24 -7.46 1.58
N HIS A 54 9.32 -8.60 2.26
CA HIS A 54 8.74 -8.80 3.58
C HIS A 54 9.76 -8.47 4.67
N SER A 55 9.27 -7.88 5.78
CA SER A 55 10.05 -7.52 6.96
C SER A 55 9.17 -7.62 8.21
N GLU A 56 9.77 -7.96 9.35
CA GLU A 56 9.08 -7.91 10.64
C GLU A 56 8.90 -6.48 11.16
N ASP A 57 9.72 -5.53 10.67
CA ASP A 57 9.59 -4.12 10.98
C ASP A 57 8.46 -3.49 10.16
N PHE A 58 7.51 -2.86 10.85
CA PHE A 58 6.36 -2.23 10.23
C PHE A 58 5.91 -1.03 11.05
N SER A 59 6.21 0.18 10.59
CA SER A 59 5.76 1.46 11.14
C SER A 59 5.69 2.51 10.04
N TYR A 60 5.05 3.63 10.29
CA TYR A 60 4.96 4.73 9.33
C TYR A 60 6.33 5.34 9.02
N GLU A 61 7.18 5.49 10.05
CA GLU A 61 8.52 6.04 9.92
C GLU A 61 9.38 5.17 8.99
N ILE A 62 9.37 3.86 9.21
CA ILE A 62 10.14 2.92 8.40
C ILE A 62 9.59 2.84 6.96
N MET A 63 8.27 2.95 6.76
CA MET A 63 7.69 3.02 5.41
C MET A 63 8.08 4.31 4.70
N VAL A 64 8.20 5.43 5.41
CA VAL A 64 8.74 6.69 4.86
C VAL A 64 10.19 6.54 4.43
N GLU A 65 11.04 5.91 5.27
CA GLU A 65 12.44 5.63 4.91
C GLU A 65 12.55 4.79 3.63
N ASP A 66 11.70 3.79 3.45
CA ASP A 66 11.66 3.00 2.22
C ASP A 66 11.32 3.86 0.99
N VAL A 67 10.35 4.78 1.13
CA VAL A 67 9.97 5.69 0.04
C VAL A 67 11.09 6.66 -0.28
N ILE A 68 11.82 7.17 0.73
CA ILE A 68 13.00 8.01 0.52
C ILE A 68 14.08 7.25 -0.25
N GLN A 69 14.44 6.05 0.19
CA GLN A 69 15.42 5.21 -0.51
C GLN A 69 15.00 4.93 -1.96
N TYR A 70 13.70 4.73 -2.20
CA TYR A 70 13.16 4.57 -3.54
C TYR A 70 13.33 5.85 -4.38
N CYS A 71 12.99 7.01 -3.84
CA CYS A 71 13.12 8.29 -4.52
C CYS A 71 14.60 8.61 -4.84
N GLU A 72 15.51 8.36 -3.91
CA GLU A 72 16.96 8.54 -4.11
C GLU A 72 17.48 7.63 -5.23
N PHE A 73 17.11 6.34 -5.22
CA PHE A 73 17.53 5.38 -6.25
C PHE A 73 17.07 5.80 -7.65
N HIS A 74 15.84 6.29 -7.78
CA HIS A 74 15.27 6.76 -9.04
C HIS A 74 15.57 8.24 -9.33
N GLN A 75 16.34 8.92 -8.48
CA GLN A 75 16.71 10.34 -8.59
C GLN A 75 15.50 11.28 -8.71
N LEU A 76 14.38 10.92 -8.05
CA LEU A 76 13.16 11.69 -8.05
C LEU A 76 13.31 12.95 -7.19
N LYS A 77 12.80 14.07 -7.69
CA LYS A 77 12.78 15.38 -7.01
C LYS A 77 11.46 16.07 -7.32
N ASP A 78 11.05 16.99 -6.44
CA ASP A 78 9.82 17.78 -6.62
C ASP A 78 8.59 16.92 -6.96
N ILE A 79 8.46 15.77 -6.27
CA ILE A 79 7.42 14.80 -6.54
C ILE A 79 6.03 15.34 -6.19
N THR A 80 5.05 15.01 -7.04
CA THR A 80 3.65 14.96 -6.60
C THR A 80 3.42 13.59 -5.95
N ILE A 81 2.81 13.55 -4.78
CA ILE A 81 2.52 12.29 -4.08
C ILE A 81 1.03 12.11 -3.83
N ILE A 82 0.50 10.95 -4.17
CA ILE A 82 -0.88 10.52 -3.86
C ILE A 82 -0.79 9.37 -2.87
N GLY A 83 -1.42 9.52 -1.71
CA GLY A 83 -1.54 8.45 -0.73
C GLY A 83 -2.99 8.12 -0.41
N HIS A 84 -3.37 6.85 -0.47
CA HIS A 84 -4.69 6.38 -0.11
C HIS A 84 -4.68 5.66 1.24
N SER A 85 -5.58 6.02 2.16
CA SER A 85 -5.73 5.36 3.47
C SER A 85 -4.39 5.27 4.21
N MET A 86 -3.89 4.08 4.57
CA MET A 86 -2.57 3.87 5.16
C MET A 86 -1.46 4.59 4.36
N GLY A 87 -1.46 4.47 3.02
CA GLY A 87 -0.53 5.19 2.15
C GLY A 87 -0.67 6.70 2.23
N GLY A 88 -1.86 7.22 2.58
CA GLY A 88 -2.09 8.64 2.85
C GLY A 88 -1.35 9.11 4.11
N LYS A 89 -1.30 8.29 5.16
CA LYS A 89 -0.48 8.59 6.35
C LYS A 89 1.01 8.56 6.05
N VAL A 90 1.49 7.60 5.24
CA VAL A 90 2.88 7.58 4.77
C VAL A 90 3.19 8.86 3.99
N ALA A 91 2.31 9.26 3.06
CA ALA A 91 2.50 10.47 2.26
C ALA A 91 2.49 11.76 3.11
N MET A 92 1.58 11.87 4.10
CA MET A 92 1.56 12.99 5.05
C MET A 92 2.83 13.06 5.87
N LEU A 93 3.28 11.93 6.43
CA LEU A 93 4.51 11.90 7.23
C LEU A 93 5.73 12.23 6.37
N LEU A 94 5.82 11.68 5.16
CA LEU A 94 6.89 12.01 4.21
C LEU A 94 6.91 13.52 3.91
N ALA A 95 5.76 14.10 3.55
CA ALA A 95 5.68 15.50 3.17
C ALA A 95 6.05 16.46 4.32
N THR A 96 5.71 16.10 5.57
CA THR A 96 6.05 16.91 6.74
C THR A 96 7.48 16.72 7.22
N THR A 97 8.10 15.56 6.97
CA THR A 97 9.48 15.26 7.38
C THR A 97 10.51 15.68 6.33
N TYR A 98 10.15 15.56 5.04
CA TYR A 98 11.02 15.88 3.88
C TYR A 98 10.30 16.82 2.91
N PRO A 99 9.95 18.04 3.35
CA PRO A 99 9.13 18.97 2.57
C PRO A 99 9.82 19.43 1.28
N GLU A 100 11.15 19.35 1.19
CA GLU A 100 11.91 19.68 -0.02
C GLU A 100 11.69 18.67 -1.15
N LEU A 101 11.43 17.41 -0.82
CA LEU A 101 11.19 16.35 -1.82
C LEU A 101 9.80 16.46 -2.43
N VAL A 102 8.79 16.89 -1.65
CA VAL A 102 7.38 16.87 -2.05
C VAL A 102 6.95 18.24 -2.55
N SER A 103 6.51 18.33 -3.81
CA SER A 103 5.95 19.55 -4.39
C SER A 103 4.46 19.69 -4.13
N LYS A 104 3.71 18.58 -4.22
CA LYS A 104 2.25 18.50 -3.99
C LYS A 104 1.89 17.22 -3.25
N LEU A 105 0.98 17.34 -2.29
CA LEU A 105 0.45 16.23 -1.51
C LEU A 105 -1.04 16.04 -1.82
N ILE A 106 -1.44 14.82 -2.16
CA ILE A 106 -2.84 14.43 -2.32
C ILE A 106 -3.12 13.27 -1.37
N VAL A 107 -4.05 13.48 -0.45
CA VAL A 107 -4.46 12.48 0.54
C VAL A 107 -5.89 12.05 0.26
N ALA A 108 -6.07 10.75 0.04
CA ALA A 108 -7.38 10.18 -0.22
C ALA A 108 -7.83 9.31 0.96
N ASP A 109 -9.03 9.63 1.48
CA ASP A 109 -9.81 8.83 2.44
C ASP A 109 -9.10 8.55 3.78
N ILE A 110 -8.33 9.50 4.31
CA ILE A 110 -7.69 9.40 5.63
C ILE A 110 -7.29 10.78 6.17
N GLY A 111 -7.20 10.90 7.50
CA GLY A 111 -6.60 12.04 8.17
C GLY A 111 -5.42 11.62 9.07
N PRO A 112 -4.67 12.58 9.64
CA PRO A 112 -3.51 12.29 10.47
C PRO A 112 -3.87 11.75 11.87
N LYS A 113 -5.14 11.77 12.26
CA LYS A 113 -5.62 11.36 13.58
C LYS A 113 -5.51 9.86 13.82
N TYR A 114 -5.72 9.45 15.07
CA TYR A 114 -5.89 8.05 15.44
C TYR A 114 -7.21 7.49 14.86
N TYR A 115 -7.14 6.26 14.39
CA TYR A 115 -8.29 5.43 13.99
C TYR A 115 -8.24 4.11 14.76
N ALA A 116 -9.33 3.75 15.42
CA ALA A 116 -9.42 2.45 16.07
C ALA A 116 -9.31 1.32 15.01
N PRO A 117 -8.58 0.25 15.30
CA PRO A 117 -8.48 -0.89 14.39
C PRO A 117 -9.87 -1.48 14.06
N HIS A 118 -10.15 -1.67 12.79
CA HIS A 118 -11.44 -2.20 12.29
C HIS A 118 -11.27 -3.29 11.23
N HIS A 119 -10.06 -3.87 11.15
CA HIS A 119 -9.71 -4.86 10.14
C HIS A 119 -9.81 -6.31 10.65
N GLN A 120 -10.33 -6.54 11.87
CA GLN A 120 -10.34 -7.86 12.51
C GLN A 120 -11.09 -8.91 11.67
N THR A 121 -12.24 -8.54 11.09
CA THR A 121 -13.01 -9.46 10.23
C THR A 121 -12.23 -9.82 8.97
N ILE A 122 -11.52 -8.86 8.38
CA ILE A 122 -10.68 -9.09 7.19
C ILE A 122 -9.53 -10.03 7.55
N LEU A 123 -8.81 -9.77 8.64
CA LEU A 123 -7.72 -10.63 9.09
C LEU A 123 -8.23 -12.03 9.44
N ALA A 124 -9.39 -12.16 10.08
CA ALA A 124 -10.01 -13.47 10.36
C ALA A 124 -10.30 -14.25 9.08
N ALA A 125 -10.87 -13.58 8.06
CA ALA A 125 -11.13 -14.18 6.75
C ALA A 125 -9.85 -14.70 6.08
N LEU A 126 -8.79 -13.88 6.09
CA LEU A 126 -7.52 -14.23 5.47
C LEU A 126 -6.79 -15.36 6.21
N ASN A 127 -6.86 -15.38 7.55
CA ASN A 127 -6.28 -16.43 8.39
C ASN A 127 -7.06 -17.76 8.30
N ALA A 128 -8.32 -17.75 7.87
CA ALA A 128 -9.10 -18.97 7.67
C ALA A 128 -8.63 -19.77 6.44
N VAL A 129 -7.86 -19.15 5.54
CA VAL A 129 -7.33 -19.81 4.34
C VAL A 129 -6.10 -20.64 4.70
N ASP A 130 -6.23 -21.95 4.62
CA ASP A 130 -5.13 -22.91 4.83
C ASP A 130 -4.51 -23.32 3.49
N PHE A 131 -3.45 -22.62 3.08
CA PHE A 131 -2.76 -22.93 1.83
C PHE A 131 -2.03 -24.27 1.82
N SER A 132 -1.78 -24.91 2.97
CA SER A 132 -1.19 -26.26 3.02
C SER A 132 -2.10 -27.32 2.37
N LYS A 133 -3.41 -27.05 2.32
CA LYS A 133 -4.41 -27.89 1.64
C LYS A 133 -4.47 -27.65 0.12
N LYS A 134 -3.65 -26.74 -0.40
CA LYS A 134 -3.58 -26.37 -1.83
C LYS A 134 -4.94 -25.97 -2.42
N PRO A 135 -5.69 -25.04 -1.78
CA PRO A 135 -7.00 -24.66 -2.28
C PRO A 135 -6.87 -23.98 -3.65
N SER A 136 -7.86 -24.19 -4.50
CA SER A 136 -8.04 -23.41 -5.72
C SER A 136 -8.46 -21.98 -5.41
N ARG A 137 -8.37 -21.06 -6.40
CA ARG A 137 -8.86 -19.68 -6.23
C ARG A 137 -10.34 -19.62 -5.84
N GLY A 138 -11.17 -20.52 -6.37
CA GLY A 138 -12.59 -20.60 -6.05
C GLY A 138 -12.83 -21.00 -4.60
N GLU A 139 -12.11 -22.01 -4.08
CA GLU A 139 -12.20 -22.44 -2.68
C GLU A 139 -11.72 -21.32 -1.73
N VAL A 140 -10.65 -20.58 -2.09
CA VAL A 140 -10.24 -19.41 -1.30
C VAL A 140 -11.34 -18.33 -1.29
N GLU A 141 -11.98 -18.05 -2.43
CA GLU A 141 -13.09 -17.09 -2.50
C GLU A 141 -14.28 -17.56 -1.64
N GLU A 142 -14.63 -18.84 -1.66
CA GLU A 142 -15.68 -19.40 -0.83
C GLU A 142 -15.38 -19.20 0.66
N ILE A 143 -14.18 -19.57 1.13
CA ILE A 143 -13.75 -19.37 2.52
C ILE A 143 -13.85 -17.89 2.92
N VAL A 144 -13.33 -16.96 2.09
CA VAL A 144 -13.36 -15.53 2.38
C VAL A 144 -14.79 -14.99 2.39
N SER A 145 -15.70 -15.55 1.56
CA SER A 145 -17.10 -15.14 1.47
C SER A 145 -17.91 -15.44 2.73
N ASP A 146 -17.48 -16.38 3.55
CA ASP A 146 -18.12 -16.67 4.84
C ASP A 146 -17.98 -15.50 5.81
N TYR A 147 -16.89 -14.78 5.75
CA TYR A 147 -16.57 -13.63 6.61
C TYR A 147 -16.95 -12.30 5.98
N ILE A 148 -16.70 -12.13 4.69
CA ILE A 148 -16.83 -10.85 3.99
C ILE A 148 -17.92 -10.94 2.93
N LYS A 149 -19.06 -10.27 3.17
CA LYS A 149 -20.23 -10.34 2.28
C LYS A 149 -20.14 -9.35 1.10
N ASP A 150 -19.38 -8.26 1.25
CA ASP A 150 -19.18 -7.29 0.17
C ASP A 150 -18.29 -7.86 -0.93
N PHE A 151 -18.85 -7.93 -2.15
CA PHE A 151 -18.15 -8.49 -3.32
C PHE A 151 -16.91 -7.68 -3.71
N GLY A 152 -17.00 -6.34 -3.67
CA GLY A 152 -15.89 -5.46 -4.02
C GLY A 152 -14.68 -5.67 -3.11
N THR A 153 -14.92 -5.74 -1.80
CA THR A 153 -13.87 -6.04 -0.79
C THR A 153 -13.25 -7.41 -1.03
N ARG A 154 -14.06 -8.45 -1.31
CA ARG A 154 -13.50 -9.79 -1.63
C ARG A 154 -12.59 -9.74 -2.84
N GLN A 155 -13.05 -9.13 -3.95
CA GLN A 155 -12.24 -9.04 -5.18
C GLN A 155 -10.94 -8.25 -4.96
N PHE A 156 -10.98 -7.19 -4.16
CA PHE A 156 -9.79 -6.44 -3.77
C PHE A 156 -8.78 -7.32 -3.03
N LEU A 157 -9.22 -8.10 -2.03
CA LEU A 157 -8.37 -9.00 -1.26
C LEU A 157 -7.81 -10.14 -2.11
N LEU A 158 -8.68 -10.81 -2.90
CA LEU A 158 -8.33 -11.94 -3.74
C LEU A 158 -7.40 -11.58 -4.90
N LYS A 159 -7.32 -10.29 -5.28
CA LYS A 159 -6.33 -9.82 -6.23
C LYS A 159 -4.89 -10.03 -5.75
N ASN A 160 -4.68 -10.15 -4.44
CA ASN A 160 -3.39 -10.49 -3.85
C ASN A 160 -3.00 -11.97 -3.96
N LEU A 161 -3.90 -12.86 -4.39
CA LEU A 161 -3.54 -14.26 -4.62
C LEU A 161 -2.56 -14.39 -5.78
N TYR A 162 -1.52 -15.19 -5.59
CA TYR A 162 -0.58 -15.54 -6.63
C TYR A 162 -0.15 -17.00 -6.49
N TRP A 163 0.38 -17.57 -7.56
CA TRP A 163 1.00 -18.88 -7.51
C TRP A 163 2.42 -18.74 -6.95
N GLU A 164 2.63 -19.17 -5.70
CA GLU A 164 3.95 -19.23 -5.07
C GLU A 164 4.77 -20.36 -5.67
N THR A 165 4.13 -21.49 -5.90
CA THR A 165 4.64 -22.61 -6.69
C THR A 165 3.61 -22.99 -7.74
N PRO A 166 3.92 -23.87 -8.73
CA PRO A 166 2.94 -24.34 -9.72
C PRO A 166 1.67 -24.97 -9.14
N GLU A 167 1.74 -25.41 -7.88
CA GLU A 167 0.64 -26.13 -7.23
C GLU A 167 0.09 -25.43 -5.97
N GLN A 168 0.67 -24.32 -5.56
CA GLN A 168 0.32 -23.66 -4.28
C GLN A 168 0.12 -22.17 -4.45
N LEU A 169 -1.05 -21.72 -4.03
CA LEU A 169 -1.36 -20.29 -3.90
C LEU A 169 -0.80 -19.73 -2.60
N ALA A 170 -0.56 -18.42 -2.59
CA ALA A 170 -0.27 -17.63 -1.40
C ALA A 170 -0.84 -16.22 -1.56
N PHE A 171 -0.88 -15.45 -0.46
CA PHE A 171 -1.10 -14.01 -0.52
C PHE A 171 0.23 -13.28 -0.70
N ARG A 172 0.22 -12.20 -1.49
CA ARG A 172 1.40 -11.34 -1.70
C ARG A 172 1.79 -10.55 -0.47
N PHE A 173 0.86 -10.30 0.43
CA PHE A 173 1.13 -9.55 1.65
C PHE A 173 1.59 -10.45 2.81
N ASN A 174 2.33 -9.87 3.74
CA ASN A 174 2.83 -10.56 4.94
C ASN A 174 1.76 -10.61 6.03
N LEU A 175 0.86 -11.61 5.95
CA LEU A 175 -0.25 -11.74 6.88
C LEU A 175 0.21 -11.91 8.35
N LYS A 176 1.36 -12.57 8.59
CA LYS A 176 1.94 -12.73 9.94
C LYS A 176 2.18 -11.36 10.58
N VAL A 177 2.90 -10.48 9.89
CA VAL A 177 3.21 -9.15 10.40
C VAL A 177 1.94 -8.31 10.58
N PHE A 178 0.98 -8.43 9.69
CA PHE A 178 -0.28 -7.68 9.81
C PHE A 178 -1.12 -8.14 11.02
N ASN A 179 -1.11 -9.42 11.36
CA ASN A 179 -1.75 -9.90 12.59
C ASN A 179 -1.06 -9.33 13.85
N GLU A 180 0.25 -9.23 13.84
CA GLU A 180 1.05 -8.75 14.99
C GLU A 180 1.04 -7.22 15.12
N LYS A 181 0.96 -6.49 14.00
CA LYS A 181 1.16 -5.03 13.93
C LYS A 181 -0.06 -4.24 13.47
N ILE A 182 -1.26 -4.81 13.53
CA ILE A 182 -2.48 -4.15 13.02
C ILE A 182 -2.75 -2.80 13.67
N GLU A 183 -2.39 -2.62 14.94
CA GLU A 183 -2.51 -1.36 15.68
C GLU A 183 -1.74 -0.21 15.03
N THR A 184 -0.62 -0.52 14.37
CA THR A 184 0.21 0.47 13.66
C THR A 184 -0.59 1.26 12.63
N ILE A 185 -1.51 0.60 11.92
CA ILE A 185 -2.30 1.23 10.85
C ILE A 185 -3.19 2.35 11.40
N GLY A 186 -3.67 2.18 12.64
CA GLY A 186 -4.50 3.16 13.32
C GLY A 186 -3.75 4.35 13.91
N THR A 187 -2.42 4.25 14.11
CA THR A 187 -1.62 5.25 14.85
C THR A 187 -1.79 6.66 14.29
N ALA A 188 -1.95 7.65 15.18
CA ALA A 188 -1.92 9.07 14.82
C ALA A 188 -0.52 9.49 14.38
N LEU A 189 -0.45 10.43 13.44
CA LEU A 189 0.82 11.06 13.07
C LEU A 189 1.19 12.19 14.05
N PRO A 190 2.48 12.55 14.17
CA PRO A 190 2.92 13.69 14.97
C PRO A 190 2.26 15.00 14.48
N PHE A 191 1.74 15.81 15.41
CA PHE A 191 1.05 17.08 15.10
C PHE A 191 2.00 18.29 14.98
N GLU A 192 3.28 18.10 15.28
CA GLU A 192 4.25 19.21 15.38
C GLU A 192 4.76 19.66 14.01
N ASN A 193 4.67 18.80 13.00
CA ASN A 193 5.16 19.07 11.66
C ASN A 193 4.05 19.57 10.74
N VAL A 194 4.32 20.65 9.99
CA VAL A 194 3.35 21.25 9.08
C VAL A 194 3.91 21.25 7.65
N PHE A 195 3.08 20.89 6.70
CA PHE A 195 3.39 20.99 5.28
C PHE A 195 2.72 22.26 4.71
N PHE A 196 3.52 23.17 4.14
CA PHE A 196 3.06 24.50 3.70
C PHE A 196 2.89 24.62 2.18
N LYS A 197 2.97 23.54 1.44
CA LYS A 197 2.78 23.52 -0.01
C LYS A 197 1.37 23.08 -0.38
N GLU A 198 1.07 22.99 -1.68
CA GLU A 198 -0.23 22.59 -2.20
C GLU A 198 -0.63 21.18 -1.73
N THR A 199 -1.83 21.06 -1.14
CA THR A 199 -2.39 19.82 -0.58
C THR A 199 -3.80 19.61 -1.10
#